data_aa5ae4257151e2acf262d557cfab9cf8
#
_entry.id   aa5ae4257151e2acf262d557cfab9cf8
#
_cell.length_a   1.000
_cell.length_b   1.000
_cell.length_c   1.000
_cell.angle_alpha   90.00
_cell.angle_beta   90.00
_cell.angle_gamma   90.00
#
_symmetry.space_group_name_H-M   'P 1'
#
loop_
_entity.id
_entity.type
_entity.pdbx_description
1 polymer ?
#
loop_
_entity_poly.entity_id
_entity_poly.type
_entity_poly.pdbx_seq_one_letter_code
_entity_poly.pdbx_strand_id
1 'polypeptide(L)'
;RLYIFFGEETFLLEHYLGSLKKLVLDALTESFNYHRFNTETFDLTAFSEAVENLPMMAERTLVQVEDIDLFKMNEADRDRIATVLSDIPEYCVVVFVYTACPWKPDKRMKKLWESIDKNGLVVEFAKQDQRDLIAWLTRHFSAHQKRISTELCAYLIDITDGTMTSLLGEIEKICAYSAADTIC
;
A
#
# COMPACT_ATOMS: atom_id res chain seq x y z
N ARG A 1 2.67 -10.51 -11.42
CA ARG A 1 2.05 -10.79 -10.10
C ARG A 1 1.03 -9.71 -9.77
N LEU A 2 -0.05 -10.08 -9.06
CA LEU A 2 -1.11 -9.17 -8.63
C LEU A 2 -1.09 -8.99 -7.11
N TYR A 3 -1.22 -7.74 -6.65
CA TYR A 3 -1.41 -7.38 -5.25
C TYR A 3 -2.63 -6.48 -5.08
N ILE A 4 -3.38 -6.68 -4.00
CA ILE A 4 -4.47 -5.81 -3.57
C ILE A 4 -4.13 -5.33 -2.17
N PHE A 5 -3.85 -4.03 -2.01
CA PHE A 5 -3.53 -3.39 -0.74
C PHE A 5 -4.68 -2.52 -0.29
N PHE A 6 -5.19 -2.76 0.91
CA PHE A 6 -6.28 -1.96 1.49
C PHE A 6 -6.21 -1.98 3.02
N GLY A 7 -6.90 -1.08 3.68
CA GLY A 7 -7.02 -1.06 5.12
C GLY A 7 -6.97 0.34 5.73
N GLU A 8 -7.16 0.41 7.03
CA GLU A 8 -7.22 1.67 7.77
C GLU A 8 -5.83 2.20 8.15
N GLU A 9 -4.82 1.31 8.23
CA GLU A 9 -3.46 1.69 8.59
C GLU A 9 -2.64 2.09 7.35
N THR A 10 -2.87 3.35 6.93
CA THR A 10 -2.25 3.92 5.73
C THR A 10 -0.73 4.00 5.82
N PHE A 11 -0.17 4.20 7.01
CA PHE A 11 1.29 4.22 7.21
C PHE A 11 1.94 2.89 6.80
N LEU A 12 1.38 1.76 7.25
CA LEU A 12 1.89 0.44 6.87
C LEU A 12 1.67 0.18 5.38
N LEU A 13 0.49 0.53 4.86
CA LEU A 13 0.19 0.37 3.45
C LEU A 13 1.22 1.10 2.58
N GLU A 14 1.48 2.37 2.86
CA GLU A 14 2.46 3.18 2.11
C GLU A 14 3.90 2.65 2.28
N HIS A 15 4.25 2.21 3.51
CA HIS A 15 5.56 1.61 3.77
C HIS A 15 5.80 0.35 2.92
N TYR A 16 4.83 -0.55 2.87
CA TYR A 16 4.93 -1.79 2.07
C TYR A 16 4.84 -1.52 0.58
N LEU A 17 4.03 -0.54 0.16
CA LEU A 17 3.97 -0.10 -1.23
C LEU A 17 5.32 0.48 -1.69
N GLY A 18 5.94 1.34 -0.86
CA GLY A 18 7.28 1.87 -1.12
C GLY A 18 8.36 0.79 -1.15
N SER A 19 8.24 -0.24 -0.30
CA SER A 19 9.14 -1.40 -0.30
C SER A 19 8.96 -2.25 -1.55
N LEU A 20 7.73 -2.48 -1.98
CA LEU A 20 7.42 -3.19 -3.24
C LEU A 20 8.00 -2.44 -4.44
N LYS A 21 7.83 -1.11 -4.48
CA LYS A 21 8.37 -0.25 -5.53
C LYS A 21 9.90 -0.37 -5.64
N LYS A 22 10.60 -0.28 -4.51
CA LYS A 22 12.07 -0.44 -4.47
C LYS A 22 12.55 -1.84 -4.85
N LEU A 23 11.73 -2.87 -4.60
CA LEU A 23 12.07 -4.25 -4.96
C LEU A 23 11.88 -4.54 -6.45
N VAL A 24 10.90 -3.88 -7.07
CA VAL A 24 10.48 -4.17 -8.46
C VAL A 24 11.21 -3.27 -9.46
N LEU A 25 11.44 -2.00 -9.12
CA LEU A 25 11.95 -0.99 -10.03
C LEU A 25 13.42 -0.69 -9.77
N ASP A 26 14.16 -0.53 -10.87
CA ASP A 26 15.49 0.07 -10.87
C ASP A 26 15.35 1.60 -10.92
N ALA A 27 16.04 2.31 -10.04
CA ALA A 27 15.98 3.76 -9.94
C ALA A 27 16.36 4.49 -11.25
N LEU A 28 17.23 3.89 -12.09
CA LEU A 28 17.66 4.48 -13.36
C LEU A 28 16.60 4.36 -14.45
N THR A 29 15.72 3.37 -14.37
CA THR A 29 14.72 3.05 -15.39
C THR A 29 13.28 3.20 -14.91
N GLU A 30 13.09 3.66 -13.66
CA GLU A 30 11.77 3.82 -13.03
C GLU A 30 10.80 4.63 -13.90
N SER A 31 11.26 5.73 -14.50
CA SER A 31 10.41 6.60 -15.33
C SER A 31 9.80 5.92 -16.55
N PHE A 32 10.37 4.80 -17.01
CA PHE A 32 9.88 4.03 -18.16
C PHE A 32 9.07 2.80 -17.75
N ASN A 33 9.30 2.29 -16.53
CA ASN A 33 8.77 1.00 -16.06
C ASN A 33 7.78 1.13 -14.90
N TYR A 34 7.47 2.36 -14.48
CA TYR A 34 6.47 2.64 -13.45
C TYR A 34 5.28 3.38 -14.06
N HIS A 35 4.13 2.71 -14.03
CA HIS A 35 2.85 3.26 -14.50
C HIS A 35 1.92 3.44 -13.32
N ARG A 36 1.40 4.65 -13.13
CA ARG A 36 0.47 4.98 -12.04
C ARG A 36 -0.83 5.51 -12.59
N PHE A 37 -1.92 4.89 -12.18
CA PHE A 37 -3.27 5.28 -12.51
C PHE A 37 -4.04 5.61 -11.24
N ASN A 38 -4.83 6.65 -11.27
CA ASN A 38 -5.79 7.04 -10.23
C ASN A 38 -7.17 7.25 -10.86
N THR A 39 -8.14 7.69 -10.06
CA THR A 39 -9.52 7.90 -10.51
C THR A 39 -9.66 8.90 -11.68
N GLU A 40 -8.71 9.80 -11.87
CA GLU A 40 -8.73 10.82 -12.94
C GLU A 40 -8.01 10.32 -14.21
N THR A 41 -6.98 9.49 -14.05
CA THR A 41 -6.09 9.06 -15.14
C THR A 41 -6.32 7.64 -15.60
N PHE A 42 -7.20 6.88 -14.92
CA PHE A 42 -7.44 5.49 -15.26
C PHE A 42 -8.19 5.35 -16.59
N ASP A 43 -7.52 4.75 -17.54
CA ASP A 43 -8.09 4.25 -18.80
C ASP A 43 -7.78 2.77 -18.94
N LEU A 44 -8.79 1.96 -19.25
CA LEU A 44 -8.64 0.50 -19.29
C LEU A 44 -7.73 0.05 -20.44
N THR A 45 -7.67 0.79 -21.53
CA THR A 45 -6.78 0.47 -22.66
C THR A 45 -5.33 0.76 -22.28
N ALA A 46 -5.07 1.97 -21.73
CA ALA A 46 -3.75 2.34 -21.25
C ALA A 46 -3.27 1.41 -20.09
N PHE A 47 -4.17 0.99 -19.21
CA PHE A 47 -3.87 -0.01 -18.17
C PHE A 47 -3.46 -1.35 -18.79
N SER A 48 -4.23 -1.87 -19.77
CA SER A 48 -3.91 -3.14 -20.45
C SER A 48 -2.56 -3.07 -21.14
N GLU A 49 -2.29 -1.98 -21.87
CA GLU A 49 -1.01 -1.74 -22.55
C GLU A 49 0.15 -1.67 -21.53
N ALA A 50 -0.04 -0.99 -20.39
CA ALA A 50 0.99 -0.91 -19.35
C ALA A 50 1.32 -2.27 -18.72
N VAL A 51 0.33 -3.18 -18.63
CA VAL A 51 0.53 -4.55 -18.12
C VAL A 51 1.24 -5.43 -19.14
N GLU A 52 0.90 -5.29 -20.43
CA GLU A 52 1.40 -6.15 -21.53
C GLU A 52 2.77 -5.70 -22.08
N ASN A 53 3.10 -4.41 -21.97
CA ASN A 53 4.34 -3.88 -22.51
C ASN A 53 5.57 -4.45 -21.81
N LEU A 54 6.57 -4.80 -22.63
CA LEU A 54 7.86 -5.28 -22.11
C LEU A 54 8.58 -4.17 -21.33
N PRO A 55 9.27 -4.52 -20.23
CA PRO A 55 10.07 -3.55 -19.50
C PRO A 55 11.19 -2.97 -20.36
N MET A 56 11.42 -1.66 -20.22
CA MET A 56 12.46 -0.95 -20.96
C MET A 56 13.75 -0.91 -20.14
N MET A 57 14.79 -1.58 -20.62
CA MET A 57 16.12 -1.63 -19.97
C MET A 57 16.08 -2.08 -18.49
N ALA A 58 15.08 -2.90 -18.14
CA ALA A 58 14.87 -3.42 -16.80
C ALA A 58 14.30 -4.85 -16.86
N GLU A 59 14.27 -5.54 -15.74
CA GLU A 59 13.69 -6.88 -15.66
C GLU A 59 12.18 -6.87 -15.47
N ARG A 60 11.64 -5.79 -14.88
CA ARG A 60 10.23 -5.73 -14.45
C ARG A 60 9.60 -4.36 -14.66
N THR A 61 8.27 -4.38 -14.79
CA THR A 61 7.41 -3.21 -14.73
C THR A 61 6.54 -3.24 -13.47
N LEU A 62 6.16 -2.07 -12.98
CA LEU A 62 5.20 -1.90 -11.90
C LEU A 62 4.03 -1.05 -12.37
N VAL A 63 2.82 -1.62 -12.31
CA VAL A 63 1.58 -0.91 -12.60
C VAL A 63 0.82 -0.72 -11.29
N GLN A 64 0.70 0.52 -10.83
CA GLN A 64 -0.03 0.90 -9.63
C GLN A 64 -1.35 1.54 -10.01
N VAL A 65 -2.43 1.06 -9.40
CA VAL A 65 -3.80 1.55 -9.63
C VAL A 65 -4.40 1.94 -8.28
N GLU A 66 -4.86 3.20 -8.16
CA GLU A 66 -5.34 3.76 -6.92
C GLU A 66 -6.84 4.03 -6.96
N ASP A 67 -7.54 3.54 -5.94
CA ASP A 67 -8.94 3.82 -5.64
C ASP A 67 -9.93 3.56 -6.79
N ILE A 68 -9.65 2.58 -7.64
CA ILE A 68 -10.55 2.14 -8.71
C ILE A 68 -11.41 0.98 -8.23
N ASP A 69 -12.71 1.22 -8.08
CA ASP A 69 -13.67 0.16 -7.71
C ASP A 69 -13.98 -0.75 -8.90
N LEU A 70 -13.21 -1.83 -9.00
CA LEU A 70 -13.32 -2.82 -10.09
C LEU A 70 -14.72 -3.45 -10.18
N PHE A 71 -15.40 -3.59 -9.04
CA PHE A 71 -16.72 -4.24 -8.97
C PHE A 71 -17.88 -3.31 -9.37
N LYS A 72 -17.63 -1.98 -9.42
CA LYS A 72 -18.61 -1.00 -9.91
C LYS A 72 -18.50 -0.67 -11.40
N MET A 73 -17.48 -1.19 -12.08
CA MET A 73 -17.37 -1.04 -13.53
C MET A 73 -18.55 -1.68 -14.25
N ASN A 74 -18.84 -1.25 -15.49
CA ASN A 74 -19.77 -1.93 -16.35
C ASN A 74 -19.30 -3.37 -16.69
N GLU A 75 -20.18 -4.22 -17.19
CA GLU A 75 -19.89 -5.64 -17.44
C GLU A 75 -18.75 -5.84 -18.46
N ALA A 76 -18.75 -5.06 -19.54
CA ALA A 76 -17.74 -5.17 -20.59
C ALA A 76 -16.34 -4.84 -20.07
N ASP A 77 -16.21 -3.78 -19.28
CA ASP A 77 -14.93 -3.37 -18.68
C ASP A 77 -14.46 -4.34 -17.60
N ARG A 78 -15.41 -4.87 -16.78
CA ARG A 78 -15.08 -5.93 -15.80
C ARG A 78 -14.55 -7.19 -16.49
N ASP A 79 -15.14 -7.58 -17.61
CA ASP A 79 -14.70 -8.76 -18.36
C ASP A 79 -13.31 -8.56 -18.99
N ARG A 80 -13.04 -7.37 -19.49
CA ARG A 80 -11.70 -7.02 -20.01
C ARG A 80 -10.65 -7.05 -18.91
N ILE A 81 -10.91 -6.37 -17.79
CA ILE A 81 -9.94 -6.32 -16.68
C ILE A 81 -9.73 -7.71 -16.07
N ALA A 82 -10.80 -8.53 -15.94
CA ALA A 82 -10.67 -9.90 -15.47
C ALA A 82 -9.77 -10.74 -16.38
N THR A 83 -9.83 -10.50 -17.69
CA THR A 83 -8.97 -11.16 -18.67
C THR A 83 -7.51 -10.74 -18.49
N VAL A 84 -7.23 -9.45 -18.37
CA VAL A 84 -5.86 -8.92 -18.09
C VAL A 84 -5.31 -9.47 -16.78
N LEU A 85 -6.12 -9.46 -15.70
CA LEU A 85 -5.69 -9.95 -14.39
C LEU A 85 -5.52 -11.48 -14.33
N SER A 86 -6.12 -12.22 -15.25
CA SER A 86 -5.95 -13.68 -15.33
C SER A 86 -4.62 -14.12 -15.94
N ASP A 87 -3.97 -13.25 -16.72
CA ASP A 87 -2.75 -13.55 -17.47
C ASP A 87 -1.75 -12.39 -17.41
N ILE A 88 -1.38 -12.01 -16.19
CA ILE A 88 -0.35 -10.98 -15.97
C ILE A 88 1.04 -11.57 -16.29
N PRO A 89 1.82 -10.98 -17.20
CA PRO A 89 3.15 -11.47 -17.55
C PRO A 89 4.08 -11.55 -16.32
N GLU A 90 5.02 -12.48 -16.31
CA GLU A 90 5.96 -12.68 -15.18
C GLU A 90 6.82 -11.45 -14.88
N TYR A 91 7.10 -10.64 -15.88
CA TYR A 91 7.85 -9.39 -15.73
C TYR A 91 7.00 -8.24 -15.20
N CYS A 92 5.67 -8.36 -15.16
CA CYS A 92 4.78 -7.31 -14.68
C CYS A 92 4.30 -7.58 -13.25
N VAL A 93 4.34 -6.53 -12.43
CA VAL A 93 3.74 -6.48 -11.10
C VAL A 93 2.61 -5.45 -11.14
N VAL A 94 1.41 -5.88 -10.81
CA VAL A 94 0.23 -5.01 -10.70
C VAL A 94 -0.14 -4.89 -9.24
N VAL A 95 -0.32 -3.67 -8.73
CA VAL A 95 -0.80 -3.40 -7.38
C VAL A 95 -2.00 -2.45 -7.42
N PHE A 96 -3.13 -2.92 -6.90
CA PHE A 96 -4.27 -2.06 -6.61
C PHE A 96 -4.18 -1.59 -5.17
N VAL A 97 -4.34 -0.30 -4.96
CA VAL A 97 -4.23 0.37 -3.66
C VAL A 97 -5.57 1.04 -3.36
N TYR A 98 -6.14 0.74 -2.21
CA TYR A 98 -7.42 1.27 -1.77
C TYR A 98 -7.23 2.05 -0.47
N THR A 99 -7.29 3.38 -0.57
CA THR A 99 -7.17 4.30 0.57
C THR A 99 -8.43 5.16 0.75
N ALA A 100 -8.96 5.76 -0.31
CA ALA A 100 -10.17 6.55 -0.31
C ALA A 100 -11.41 5.72 -0.69
N CYS A 101 -11.23 4.72 -1.53
CA CYS A 101 -12.28 3.79 -1.93
C CYS A 101 -12.18 2.49 -1.09
N PRO A 102 -13.28 2.03 -0.44
CA PRO A 102 -13.23 0.79 0.32
C PRO A 102 -13.14 -0.44 -0.60
N TRP A 103 -12.25 -1.38 -0.26
CA TRP A 103 -12.19 -2.68 -0.92
C TRP A 103 -13.41 -3.52 -0.53
N LYS A 104 -14.36 -3.70 -1.45
CA LYS A 104 -15.60 -4.47 -1.25
C LYS A 104 -15.81 -5.45 -2.40
N PRO A 105 -15.16 -6.63 -2.38
CA PRO A 105 -15.28 -7.61 -3.43
C PRO A 105 -16.69 -8.20 -3.49
N ASP A 106 -17.28 -8.27 -4.70
CA ASP A 106 -18.53 -8.97 -4.96
C ASP A 106 -18.24 -10.32 -5.60
N LYS A 107 -18.31 -11.38 -4.79
CA LYS A 107 -18.04 -12.77 -5.21
C LYS A 107 -19.07 -13.31 -6.23
N ARG A 108 -20.18 -12.61 -6.45
CA ARG A 108 -21.17 -12.96 -7.49
C ARG A 108 -20.63 -12.63 -8.88
N MET A 109 -19.70 -11.70 -9.00
CA MET A 109 -18.97 -11.37 -10.23
C MET A 109 -17.81 -12.37 -10.42
N LYS A 110 -18.19 -13.62 -10.70
CA LYS A 110 -17.29 -14.78 -10.64
C LYS A 110 -15.99 -14.60 -11.42
N LYS A 111 -16.08 -14.17 -12.68
CA LYS A 111 -14.93 -14.05 -13.56
C LYS A 111 -13.85 -13.11 -12.99
N LEU A 112 -14.25 -11.92 -12.52
CA LEU A 112 -13.35 -10.97 -11.90
C LEU A 112 -12.82 -11.48 -10.55
N TRP A 113 -13.71 -12.00 -9.70
CA TRP A 113 -13.32 -12.52 -8.39
C TRP A 113 -12.32 -13.68 -8.53
N GLU A 114 -12.60 -14.66 -9.39
CA GLU A 114 -11.71 -15.80 -9.61
C GLU A 114 -10.34 -15.40 -10.17
N SER A 115 -10.27 -14.39 -11.05
CA SER A 115 -8.99 -13.88 -11.54
C SER A 115 -8.15 -13.25 -10.42
N ILE A 116 -8.79 -12.54 -9.49
CA ILE A 116 -8.11 -11.94 -8.32
C ILE A 116 -7.74 -13.01 -7.30
N ASP A 117 -8.67 -13.89 -6.94
CA ASP A 117 -8.47 -14.93 -5.91
C ASP A 117 -7.36 -15.92 -6.27
N LYS A 118 -7.28 -16.29 -7.56
CA LYS A 118 -6.28 -17.23 -8.07
C LYS A 118 -4.89 -16.61 -8.24
N ASN A 119 -4.81 -15.37 -8.72
CA ASN A 119 -3.56 -14.78 -9.16
C ASN A 119 -3.06 -13.66 -8.23
N GLY A 120 -3.92 -13.19 -7.33
CA GLY A 120 -3.66 -12.03 -6.46
C GLY A 120 -3.34 -12.41 -5.02
N LEU A 121 -2.50 -11.59 -4.39
CA LEU A 121 -2.31 -11.56 -2.95
C LEU A 121 -3.08 -10.36 -2.40
N VAL A 122 -4.13 -10.63 -1.62
CA VAL A 122 -4.95 -9.60 -0.97
C VAL A 122 -4.40 -9.36 0.44
N VAL A 123 -3.97 -8.14 0.72
CA VAL A 123 -3.32 -7.74 1.98
C VAL A 123 -4.12 -6.63 2.63
N GLU A 124 -4.62 -6.90 3.82
CA GLU A 124 -5.30 -5.92 4.67
C GLU A 124 -4.32 -5.30 5.66
N PHE A 125 -4.23 -3.99 5.66
CA PHE A 125 -3.48 -3.21 6.64
C PHE A 125 -4.47 -2.71 7.71
N ALA A 126 -4.82 -3.60 8.63
CA ALA A 126 -5.74 -3.30 9.71
C ALA A 126 -5.12 -2.34 10.72
N LYS A 127 -5.97 -1.54 11.40
CA LYS A 127 -5.55 -0.71 12.51
C LYS A 127 -4.84 -1.56 13.57
N GLN A 128 -3.69 -1.09 14.02
CA GLN A 128 -2.86 -1.81 14.97
C GLN A 128 -3.45 -1.75 16.39
N ASP A 129 -3.28 -2.81 17.15
CA ASP A 129 -3.69 -2.80 18.56
C ASP A 129 -2.71 -2.00 19.45
N GLN A 130 -3.13 -1.66 20.67
CA GLN A 130 -2.33 -0.86 21.59
C GLN A 130 -0.97 -1.51 21.91
N ARG A 131 -0.92 -2.83 22.02
CA ARG A 131 0.31 -3.55 22.33
C ARG A 131 1.32 -3.43 21.18
N ASP A 132 0.85 -3.57 19.94
CA ASP A 132 1.68 -3.48 18.75
C ASP A 132 2.15 -2.04 18.51
N LEU A 133 1.28 -1.05 18.78
CA LEU A 133 1.64 0.37 18.76
C LEU A 133 2.70 0.73 19.81
N ILE A 134 2.59 0.23 21.03
CA ILE A 134 3.61 0.43 22.08
C ILE A 134 4.95 -0.15 21.65
N ALA A 135 4.96 -1.37 21.12
CA ALA A 135 6.19 -2.00 20.65
C ALA A 135 6.81 -1.23 19.48
N TRP A 136 5.98 -0.69 18.59
CA TRP A 136 6.41 0.13 17.46
C TRP A 136 6.96 1.48 17.92
N LEU A 137 6.27 2.20 18.81
CA LEU A 137 6.72 3.45 19.43
C LEU A 137 8.09 3.28 20.10
N THR A 138 8.23 2.25 20.94
CA THR A 138 9.48 1.95 21.65
C THR A 138 10.66 1.77 20.66
N ARG A 139 10.43 1.05 19.57
CA ARG A 139 11.47 0.86 18.51
C ARG A 139 11.81 2.17 17.82
N HIS A 140 10.83 3.02 17.51
CA HIS A 140 11.06 4.31 16.85
C HIS A 140 11.81 5.29 17.75
N PHE A 141 11.44 5.43 19.02
CA PHE A 141 12.19 6.23 19.97
C PHE A 141 13.62 5.70 20.15
N SER A 142 13.81 4.39 20.19
CA SER A 142 15.15 3.80 20.27
C SER A 142 16.00 4.09 19.02
N ALA A 143 15.42 4.13 17.83
CA ALA A 143 16.12 4.53 16.60
C ALA A 143 16.60 6.00 16.66
N HIS A 144 15.90 6.87 17.39
CA HIS A 144 16.31 8.24 17.71
C HIS A 144 17.19 8.34 18.96
N GLN A 145 17.74 7.23 19.47
CA GLN A 145 18.56 7.15 20.69
C GLN A 145 17.83 7.65 21.95
N LYS A 146 16.48 7.53 21.97
CA LYS A 146 15.62 7.92 23.06
C LYS A 146 15.02 6.69 23.74
N ARG A 147 14.72 6.82 25.02
CA ARG A 147 14.01 5.83 25.82
C ARG A 147 12.66 6.41 26.26
N ILE A 148 11.63 5.61 26.15
CA ILE A 148 10.28 5.97 26.57
C ILE A 148 9.67 4.83 27.37
N SER A 149 8.89 5.14 28.41
CA SER A 149 8.19 4.12 29.19
C SER A 149 6.93 3.62 28.47
N THR A 150 6.47 2.43 28.85
CA THR A 150 5.23 1.84 28.32
C THR A 150 4.01 2.72 28.63
N GLU A 151 3.99 3.33 29.82
CA GLU A 151 2.91 4.21 30.27
C GLU A 151 2.84 5.47 29.40
N LEU A 152 3.98 6.06 29.05
CA LEU A 152 4.04 7.22 28.15
C LEU A 152 3.66 6.85 26.72
N CYS A 153 4.06 5.67 26.24
CA CYS A 153 3.58 5.18 24.95
C CYS A 153 2.05 5.04 24.94
N ALA A 154 1.45 4.44 25.97
CA ALA A 154 0.00 4.33 26.10
C ALA A 154 -0.67 5.71 26.15
N TYR A 155 -0.11 6.65 26.90
CA TYR A 155 -0.59 8.02 26.96
C TYR A 155 -0.55 8.71 25.59
N LEU A 156 0.54 8.56 24.83
CA LEU A 156 0.64 9.12 23.46
C LEU A 156 -0.45 8.54 22.54
N ILE A 157 -0.73 7.25 22.65
CA ILE A 157 -1.79 6.60 21.87
C ILE A 157 -3.16 7.18 22.24
N ASP A 158 -3.41 7.40 23.54
CA ASP A 158 -4.69 7.89 24.05
C ASP A 158 -4.98 9.37 23.69
N ILE A 159 -3.93 10.22 23.61
CA ILE A 159 -4.09 11.65 23.26
C ILE A 159 -4.08 11.92 21.76
N THR A 160 -3.78 10.90 20.94
CA THR A 160 -3.83 10.97 19.48
C THR A 160 -5.04 10.17 18.97
N ASP A 161 -5.22 10.12 17.65
CA ASP A 161 -6.20 9.23 17.03
C ASP A 161 -5.76 7.75 17.00
N GLY A 162 -4.57 7.46 17.54
CA GLY A 162 -3.97 6.14 17.59
C GLY A 162 -3.55 5.61 16.22
N THR A 163 -3.45 6.46 15.17
CA THR A 163 -2.87 6.06 13.89
C THR A 163 -1.35 6.15 13.93
N MET A 164 -0.68 5.24 13.21
CA MET A 164 0.79 5.27 13.15
C MET A 164 1.32 6.56 12.51
N THR A 165 0.57 7.15 11.58
CA THR A 165 0.92 8.43 10.95
C THR A 165 0.94 9.57 11.97
N SER A 166 -0.12 9.70 12.78
CA SER A 166 -0.17 10.73 13.83
C SER A 166 0.90 10.52 14.89
N LEU A 167 1.09 9.27 15.32
CA LEU A 167 2.12 8.91 16.29
C LEU A 167 3.54 9.19 15.77
N LEU A 168 3.82 8.99 14.48
CA LEU A 168 5.11 9.35 13.89
C LEU A 168 5.38 10.85 13.99
N GLY A 169 4.38 11.67 13.71
CA GLY A 169 4.48 13.12 13.89
C GLY A 169 4.78 13.53 15.34
N GLU A 170 4.19 12.84 16.33
CA GLU A 170 4.51 13.10 17.74
C GLU A 170 5.95 12.65 18.11
N ILE A 171 6.39 11.49 17.61
CA ILE A 171 7.78 11.04 17.80
C ILE A 171 8.76 12.09 17.30
N GLU A 172 8.57 12.59 16.09
CA GLU A 172 9.46 13.61 15.49
C GLU A 172 9.49 14.89 16.32
N LYS A 173 8.34 15.40 16.75
CA LYS A 173 8.25 16.59 17.61
C LYS A 173 8.96 16.38 18.95
N ILE A 174 8.68 15.27 19.64
CA ILE A 174 9.26 14.95 20.93
C ILE A 174 10.77 14.79 20.81
N CYS A 175 11.26 14.07 19.80
CA CYS A 175 12.68 13.85 19.57
C CYS A 175 13.42 15.16 19.23
N ALA A 176 12.79 16.06 18.50
CA ALA A 176 13.37 17.36 18.16
C ALA A 176 13.41 18.32 19.37
N TYR A 177 12.38 18.26 20.23
CA TYR A 177 12.28 19.15 21.39
C TYR A 177 13.11 18.68 22.58
N SER A 178 13.14 17.38 22.88
CA SER A 178 13.84 16.85 24.05
C SER A 178 15.31 16.65 23.79
N ALA A 179 16.16 17.33 24.56
CA ALA A 179 17.60 17.08 24.59
C ALA A 179 17.97 15.83 25.43
N ALA A 180 17.07 15.36 26.31
CA ALA A 180 17.32 14.22 27.20
C ALA A 180 17.19 12.89 26.44
N ASP A 181 17.96 11.87 26.86
CA ASP A 181 17.88 10.52 26.31
C ASP A 181 16.64 9.75 26.79
N THR A 182 16.05 10.18 27.90
CA THR A 182 14.84 9.58 28.48
C THR A 182 13.69 10.58 28.40
N ILE A 183 12.60 10.15 27.79
CA ILE A 183 11.35 10.93 27.71
C ILE A 183 10.56 10.69 29.01
N CYS A 184 10.17 11.79 29.66
CA CYS A 184 9.44 11.82 30.94
C CYS A 184 8.13 12.60 30.79
#